data_badb153bf36ad4a9445a266d5bc55d56
#
_entry.id   badb153bf36ad4a9445a266d5bc55d56
#
_cell.length_a   1.000
_cell.length_b   1.000
_cell.length_c   1.000
_cell.angle_alpha   90.00
_cell.angle_beta   90.00
_cell.angle_gamma   90.00
#
_symmetry.space_group_name_H-M   'P 1'
#
loop_
_entity.id
_entity.type
_entity.pdbx_description
1 polymer ?
#
loop_
_entity_poly.entity_id
_entity_poly.type
_entity_poly.pdbx_seq_one_letter_code
_entity_poly.pdbx_strand_id
1 'polypeptide(L)'
;MFFCNASTFAHPTFLLTGFPGLKPFHHWVSIPINLICVVSILGNSIILFLIHTDPALHEPMYIFLFMLAASDLGLCASTFPTMVRLFWLGACELPFDFCVAQMFFIHAFTFVESGVLLAMAFDLIIAIWNPLHYATILTHSAMVKVGAAILVRAVLLNLPGPILLQRLLFPQISILSHCYCLHCDLVALACSNTRVNNLVGLVSILLSLGLDSSLIMLSYALILQTVLGIASPGERLKALNTCVSHLCIVLIFYLPKLGLSVLHRVEKHSYPALAVFMANLHFVVLPFMNAIVYCIKSKQICQGLLKRFQQKRVDVS
;
A
#
# COMPACT_ATOMS: atom_id res chain seq x y z
N MET A 1 -9.88 -26.51 -15.66
CA MET A 1 -10.29 -27.47 -14.62
C MET A 1 -9.05 -28.28 -14.28
N PHE A 2 -8.29 -27.91 -13.25
CA PHE A 2 -7.13 -28.70 -12.84
C PHE A 2 -7.63 -29.94 -12.12
N PHE A 3 -7.24 -31.11 -12.61
CA PHE A 3 -7.55 -32.39 -11.95
C PHE A 3 -6.76 -32.42 -10.62
N CYS A 4 -7.42 -32.22 -9.51
CA CYS A 4 -6.87 -32.53 -8.20
C CYS A 4 -6.82 -34.06 -8.05
N ASN A 5 -5.72 -34.64 -8.48
CA ASN A 5 -5.44 -36.05 -8.25
C ASN A 5 -5.15 -36.32 -6.77
N ALA A 6 -5.26 -37.56 -6.33
CA ALA A 6 -5.19 -38.05 -4.95
C ALA A 6 -3.90 -37.72 -4.14
N SER A 7 -3.00 -36.91 -4.67
CA SER A 7 -1.79 -36.39 -4.02
C SER A 7 -1.92 -34.90 -3.66
N THR A 8 -2.99 -34.54 -2.94
CA THR A 8 -3.13 -33.19 -2.34
C THR A 8 -2.32 -33.12 -1.05
N PHE A 9 -1.46 -32.12 -0.92
CA PHE A 9 -0.56 -31.96 0.21
C PHE A 9 -0.92 -30.74 1.07
N ALA A 10 -0.67 -30.85 2.37
CA ALA A 10 -0.86 -29.74 3.32
C ALA A 10 0.17 -28.60 3.13
N HIS A 11 1.30 -28.87 2.50
CA HIS A 11 2.41 -27.93 2.30
C HIS A 11 2.87 -27.89 0.83
N PRO A 12 2.08 -27.25 -0.06
CA PRO A 12 2.46 -27.11 -1.47
C PRO A 12 3.62 -26.15 -1.66
N THR A 13 4.30 -26.23 -2.81
CA THR A 13 5.26 -25.24 -3.28
C THR A 13 4.62 -24.43 -4.39
N PHE A 14 4.75 -23.10 -4.30
CA PHE A 14 4.27 -22.17 -5.32
C PHE A 14 5.43 -21.71 -6.20
N LEU A 15 5.25 -21.83 -7.52
CA LEU A 15 6.20 -21.33 -8.52
C LEU A 15 5.68 -20.01 -9.08
N LEU A 16 6.38 -18.92 -8.76
CA LEU A 16 6.08 -17.60 -9.29
C LEU A 16 6.69 -17.45 -10.68
N THR A 17 5.92 -16.95 -11.64
CA THR A 17 6.38 -16.77 -13.03
C THR A 17 6.47 -15.32 -13.48
N GLY A 18 6.01 -14.37 -12.65
CA GLY A 18 6.08 -12.94 -12.97
C GLY A 18 5.14 -12.52 -14.09
N PHE A 19 5.64 -11.70 -15.01
CA PHE A 19 4.85 -11.16 -16.12
C PHE A 19 4.60 -12.22 -17.19
N PRO A 20 3.34 -12.59 -17.46
CA PRO A 20 3.00 -13.53 -18.52
C PRO A 20 3.48 -13.04 -19.89
N GLY A 21 4.14 -13.91 -20.65
CA GLY A 21 4.61 -13.58 -21.99
C GLY A 21 5.93 -12.78 -22.06
N LEU A 22 6.42 -12.23 -20.93
CA LEU A 22 7.62 -11.41 -20.91
C LEU A 22 8.87 -12.12 -20.35
N LYS A 23 8.85 -13.44 -20.21
CA LYS A 23 10.00 -14.21 -19.68
C LYS A 23 11.35 -13.85 -20.32
N PRO A 24 11.47 -13.70 -21.67
CA PRO A 24 12.74 -13.33 -22.30
C PRO A 24 13.23 -11.93 -21.94
N PHE A 25 12.31 -11.06 -21.49
CA PHE A 25 12.58 -9.66 -21.18
C PHE A 25 12.63 -9.39 -19.67
N HIS A 26 12.56 -10.41 -18.80
CA HIS A 26 12.55 -10.25 -17.36
C HIS A 26 13.71 -9.39 -16.85
N HIS A 27 14.92 -9.56 -17.35
CA HIS A 27 16.07 -8.74 -16.97
C HIS A 27 15.88 -7.26 -17.30
N TRP A 28 15.32 -6.95 -18.48
CA TRP A 28 15.07 -5.57 -18.89
C TRP A 28 13.95 -4.91 -18.08
N VAL A 29 12.88 -5.66 -17.80
CA VAL A 29 11.76 -5.21 -16.97
C VAL A 29 12.19 -5.05 -15.51
N SER A 30 13.13 -5.85 -15.03
CA SER A 30 13.62 -5.79 -13.65
C SER A 30 14.37 -4.50 -13.34
N ILE A 31 15.09 -3.93 -14.31
CA ILE A 31 15.91 -2.72 -14.08
C ILE A 31 15.05 -1.55 -13.57
N PRO A 32 14.01 -1.08 -14.29
CA PRO A 32 13.18 0.01 -13.82
C PRO A 32 12.43 -0.33 -12.52
N ILE A 33 11.95 -1.57 -12.36
CA ILE A 33 11.24 -2.00 -11.16
C ILE A 33 12.16 -1.95 -9.94
N ASN A 34 13.38 -2.51 -10.05
CA ASN A 34 14.36 -2.48 -8.95
C ASN A 34 14.78 -1.04 -8.61
N LEU A 35 14.96 -0.18 -9.62
CA LEU A 35 15.26 1.23 -9.41
C LEU A 35 14.14 1.94 -8.63
N ILE A 36 12.89 1.73 -9.03
CA ILE A 36 11.71 2.27 -8.33
C ILE A 36 11.68 1.78 -6.88
N CYS A 37 11.90 0.49 -6.63
CA CYS A 37 11.93 -0.07 -5.28
C CYS A 37 13.05 0.53 -4.42
N VAL A 38 14.27 0.66 -4.96
CA VAL A 38 15.40 1.26 -4.25
C VAL A 38 15.12 2.72 -3.90
N VAL A 39 14.60 3.49 -4.84
CA VAL A 39 14.23 4.90 -4.60
C VAL A 39 13.08 5.00 -3.58
N SER A 40 12.11 4.09 -3.61
CA SER A 40 11.04 4.00 -2.61
C SER A 40 11.62 3.75 -1.20
N ILE A 41 12.50 2.77 -1.06
CA ILE A 41 13.13 2.43 0.23
C ILE A 41 13.93 3.63 0.75
N LEU A 42 14.76 4.23 -0.09
CA LEU A 42 15.59 5.37 0.30
C LEU A 42 14.72 6.58 0.67
N GLY A 43 13.73 6.92 -0.16
CA GLY A 43 12.86 8.07 0.04
C GLY A 43 12.04 7.97 1.33
N ASN A 44 11.38 6.83 1.55
CA ASN A 44 10.59 6.60 2.76
C ASN A 44 11.49 6.51 4.03
N SER A 45 12.68 5.92 3.93
CA SER A 45 13.65 5.91 5.04
C SER A 45 14.11 7.33 5.41
N ILE A 46 14.34 8.19 4.42
CA ILE A 46 14.68 9.59 4.63
C ILE A 46 13.53 10.34 5.31
N ILE A 47 12.28 10.13 4.86
CA ILE A 47 11.09 10.74 5.48
C ILE A 47 10.98 10.33 6.95
N LEU A 48 11.09 9.04 7.28
CA LEU A 48 11.07 8.54 8.66
C LEU A 48 12.18 9.19 9.51
N PHE A 49 13.39 9.23 8.98
CA PHE A 49 14.54 9.79 9.67
C PHE A 49 14.35 11.29 9.96
N LEU A 50 13.88 12.07 9.00
CA LEU A 50 13.64 13.50 9.16
C LEU A 50 12.55 13.77 10.19
N ILE A 51 11.40 13.09 10.08
CA ILE A 51 10.29 13.28 11.03
C ILE A 51 10.70 12.88 12.45
N HIS A 52 11.49 11.82 12.60
CA HIS A 52 11.97 11.38 13.91
C HIS A 52 12.95 12.37 14.55
N THR A 53 13.80 13.01 13.75
CA THR A 53 14.93 13.82 14.26
C THR A 53 14.69 15.32 14.30
N ASP A 54 13.66 15.82 13.62
CA ASP A 54 13.34 17.25 13.59
C ASP A 54 12.05 17.54 14.36
N PRO A 55 12.12 18.19 15.55
CA PRO A 55 10.94 18.53 16.34
C PRO A 55 9.91 19.41 15.61
N ALA A 56 10.34 20.18 14.59
CA ALA A 56 9.46 20.99 13.78
C ALA A 56 8.51 20.15 12.90
N LEU A 57 8.80 18.84 12.73
CA LEU A 57 7.99 17.88 11.99
C LEU A 57 7.11 16.99 12.90
N HIS A 58 6.79 17.41 14.11
CA HIS A 58 5.94 16.66 15.02
C HIS A 58 4.45 17.12 15.02
N GLU A 59 4.05 17.83 13.97
CA GLU A 59 2.63 18.16 13.74
C GLU A 59 1.83 16.92 13.29
N PRO A 60 0.49 16.89 13.48
CA PRO A 60 -0.37 15.76 13.17
C PRO A 60 -0.17 15.18 11.77
N MET A 61 -0.12 16.03 10.75
CA MET A 61 0.08 15.63 9.36
C MET A 61 1.37 14.82 9.17
N TYR A 62 2.48 15.19 9.84
CA TYR A 62 3.75 14.47 9.69
C TYR A 62 3.77 13.14 10.43
N ILE A 63 2.96 12.99 11.50
CA ILE A 63 2.82 11.69 12.19
C ILE A 63 2.08 10.70 11.28
N PHE A 64 1.03 11.14 10.59
CA PHE A 64 0.36 10.29 9.60
C PHE A 64 1.29 9.97 8.42
N LEU A 65 2.10 10.91 7.98
CA LEU A 65 3.11 10.70 6.96
C LEU A 65 4.19 9.70 7.43
N PHE A 66 4.62 9.76 8.69
CA PHE A 66 5.51 8.76 9.29
C PHE A 66 4.90 7.35 9.23
N MET A 67 3.62 7.21 9.60
CA MET A 67 2.93 5.93 9.53
C MET A 67 2.82 5.40 8.09
N LEU A 68 2.54 6.29 7.12
CA LEU A 68 2.48 5.95 5.71
C LEU A 68 3.85 5.47 5.19
N ALA A 69 4.91 6.22 5.47
CA ALA A 69 6.27 5.85 5.08
C ALA A 69 6.75 4.53 5.72
N ALA A 70 6.34 4.26 6.97
CA ALA A 70 6.63 2.99 7.63
C ALA A 70 5.89 1.82 6.96
N SER A 71 4.63 2.02 6.55
CA SER A 71 3.85 1.02 5.81
C SER A 71 4.43 0.75 4.43
N ASP A 72 4.84 1.80 3.71
CA ASP A 72 5.51 1.70 2.42
C ASP A 72 6.80 0.87 2.50
N LEU A 73 7.61 1.09 3.55
CA LEU A 73 8.82 0.28 3.79
C LEU A 73 8.49 -1.18 4.11
N GLY A 74 7.45 -1.41 4.91
CA GLY A 74 6.97 -2.76 5.21
C GLY A 74 6.47 -3.48 3.97
N LEU A 75 5.78 -2.78 3.08
CA LEU A 75 5.32 -3.30 1.80
C LEU A 75 6.49 -3.64 0.87
N CYS A 76 7.48 -2.73 0.75
CA CYS A 76 8.71 -2.98 0.01
C CYS A 76 9.48 -4.19 0.57
N ALA A 77 9.63 -4.30 1.90
CA ALA A 77 10.29 -5.43 2.52
C ALA A 77 9.59 -6.77 2.26
N SER A 78 8.25 -6.74 2.11
CA SER A 78 7.45 -7.92 1.83
C SER A 78 7.50 -8.35 0.36
N THR A 79 7.68 -7.43 -0.58
CA THR A 79 7.59 -7.70 -2.03
C THR A 79 8.94 -7.77 -2.71
N PHE A 80 9.87 -6.86 -2.39
CA PHE A 80 11.14 -6.68 -3.10
C PHE A 80 12.04 -7.93 -3.12
N PRO A 81 12.24 -8.68 -2.01
CA PRO A 81 13.11 -9.86 -2.03
C PRO A 81 12.64 -10.94 -3.02
N THR A 82 11.32 -11.14 -3.09
CA THR A 82 10.72 -12.12 -4.01
C THR A 82 10.86 -11.68 -5.46
N MET A 83 10.69 -10.40 -5.73
CA MET A 83 10.84 -9.83 -7.07
C MET A 83 12.29 -9.93 -7.57
N VAL A 84 13.27 -9.63 -6.71
CA VAL A 84 14.69 -9.79 -7.05
C VAL A 84 14.98 -11.25 -7.41
N ARG A 85 14.57 -12.20 -6.58
CA ARG A 85 14.75 -13.63 -6.88
C ARG A 85 14.11 -14.04 -8.20
N LEU A 86 12.88 -13.62 -8.44
CA LEU A 86 12.12 -13.95 -9.63
C LEU A 86 12.80 -13.44 -10.92
N PHE A 87 13.19 -12.17 -10.93
CA PHE A 87 13.70 -11.52 -12.15
C PHE A 87 15.16 -11.87 -12.44
N TRP A 88 15.99 -12.09 -11.42
CA TRP A 88 17.41 -12.39 -11.61
C TRP A 88 17.70 -13.89 -11.68
N LEU A 89 16.95 -14.72 -10.96
CA LEU A 89 17.12 -16.17 -10.97
C LEU A 89 16.14 -16.89 -11.91
N GLY A 90 15.21 -16.19 -12.54
CA GLY A 90 14.31 -16.69 -13.57
C GLY A 90 13.13 -17.52 -13.07
N ALA A 91 13.17 -18.03 -11.85
CA ALA A 91 12.08 -18.73 -11.18
C ALA A 91 12.19 -18.55 -9.67
N CYS A 92 11.06 -18.42 -9.00
CA CYS A 92 11.02 -18.29 -7.55
C CYS A 92 10.05 -19.33 -7.00
N GLU A 93 10.62 -20.40 -6.43
CA GLU A 93 9.87 -21.39 -5.67
C GLU A 93 9.71 -20.89 -4.24
N LEU A 94 8.46 -20.84 -3.76
CA LEU A 94 8.12 -20.40 -2.42
C LEU A 94 7.34 -21.51 -1.69
N PRO A 95 7.79 -21.89 -0.47
CA PRO A 95 7.00 -22.78 0.39
C PRO A 95 5.69 -22.11 0.79
N PHE A 96 4.68 -22.92 1.08
CA PHE A 96 3.34 -22.48 1.48
C PHE A 96 3.37 -21.45 2.61
N ASP A 97 4.07 -21.73 3.69
CA ASP A 97 4.11 -20.87 4.88
C ASP A 97 4.71 -19.49 4.58
N PHE A 98 5.75 -19.45 3.74
CA PHE A 98 6.34 -18.19 3.31
C PHE A 98 5.37 -17.38 2.45
N CYS A 99 4.66 -18.05 1.55
CA CYS A 99 3.67 -17.42 0.67
C CYS A 99 2.50 -16.84 1.48
N VAL A 100 2.00 -17.59 2.48
CA VAL A 100 0.94 -17.13 3.39
C VAL A 100 1.42 -15.96 4.25
N ALA A 101 2.64 -16.00 4.77
CA ALA A 101 3.22 -14.90 5.53
C ALA A 101 3.39 -13.64 4.65
N GLN A 102 3.93 -13.78 3.46
CA GLN A 102 4.07 -12.67 2.50
C GLN A 102 2.72 -12.03 2.19
N MET A 103 1.72 -12.84 1.88
CA MET A 103 0.34 -12.40 1.65
C MET A 103 -0.22 -11.62 2.85
N PHE A 104 -0.01 -12.14 4.07
CA PHE A 104 -0.45 -11.47 5.29
C PHE A 104 0.16 -10.07 5.41
N PHE A 105 1.46 -9.93 5.28
CA PHE A 105 2.14 -8.64 5.43
C PHE A 105 1.74 -7.65 4.32
N ILE A 106 1.67 -8.10 3.06
CA ILE A 106 1.22 -7.27 1.94
C ILE A 106 -0.17 -6.68 2.22
N HIS A 107 -1.14 -7.51 2.62
CA HIS A 107 -2.50 -7.04 2.87
C HIS A 107 -2.60 -6.22 4.16
N ALA A 108 -1.85 -6.57 5.21
CA ALA A 108 -1.83 -5.80 6.46
C ALA A 108 -1.33 -4.37 6.23
N PHE A 109 -0.20 -4.20 5.53
CA PHE A 109 0.32 -2.87 5.20
C PHE A 109 -0.64 -2.10 4.29
N THR A 110 -1.26 -2.75 3.30
CA THR A 110 -2.28 -2.11 2.46
C THR A 110 -3.47 -1.59 3.28
N PHE A 111 -3.93 -2.34 4.27
CA PHE A 111 -5.03 -1.90 5.14
C PHE A 111 -4.60 -0.78 6.09
N VAL A 112 -3.35 -0.77 6.54
CA VAL A 112 -2.79 0.35 7.30
C VAL A 112 -2.73 1.60 6.42
N GLU A 113 -2.20 1.52 5.20
CA GLU A 113 -2.16 2.64 4.26
C GLU A 113 -3.55 3.23 4.01
N SER A 114 -4.56 2.38 3.74
CA SER A 114 -5.96 2.82 3.58
C SER A 114 -6.46 3.61 4.78
N GLY A 115 -6.22 3.11 6.00
CA GLY A 115 -6.61 3.78 7.23
C GLY A 115 -5.87 5.10 7.47
N VAL A 116 -4.59 5.15 7.12
CA VAL A 116 -3.78 6.38 7.23
C VAL A 116 -4.27 7.43 6.23
N LEU A 117 -4.56 7.05 4.98
CA LEU A 117 -5.13 7.98 3.99
C LEU A 117 -6.49 8.52 4.44
N LEU A 118 -7.33 7.70 5.06
CA LEU A 118 -8.58 8.15 5.68
C LEU A 118 -8.31 9.15 6.81
N ALA A 119 -7.37 8.86 7.71
CA ALA A 119 -7.00 9.76 8.81
C ALA A 119 -6.47 11.10 8.28
N MET A 120 -5.67 11.10 7.22
CA MET A 120 -5.18 12.31 6.55
C MET A 120 -6.32 13.11 5.89
N ALA A 121 -7.36 12.47 5.38
CA ALA A 121 -8.54 13.16 4.86
C ALA A 121 -9.32 13.85 6.00
N PHE A 122 -9.45 13.22 7.15
CA PHE A 122 -10.03 13.83 8.35
C PHE A 122 -9.17 14.98 8.91
N ASP A 123 -7.85 14.83 8.92
CA ASP A 123 -6.90 15.89 9.28
C ASP A 123 -7.13 17.15 8.43
N LEU A 124 -7.25 16.98 7.12
CA LEU A 124 -7.56 18.08 6.18
C LEU A 124 -8.90 18.75 6.47
N ILE A 125 -9.97 17.99 6.78
CA ILE A 125 -11.26 18.57 7.13
C ILE A 125 -11.13 19.44 8.39
N ILE A 126 -10.51 18.93 9.44
CA ILE A 126 -10.36 19.65 10.70
C ILE A 126 -9.53 20.92 10.50
N ALA A 127 -8.45 20.85 9.72
CA ALA A 127 -7.61 21.98 9.40
C ALA A 127 -8.35 23.11 8.64
N ILE A 128 -9.31 22.75 7.79
CA ILE A 128 -10.08 23.70 6.98
C ILE A 128 -11.30 24.24 7.74
N TRP A 129 -12.02 23.37 8.47
CA TRP A 129 -13.26 23.77 9.17
C TRP A 129 -13.02 24.44 10.51
N ASN A 130 -12.02 23.97 11.27
CA ASN A 130 -11.76 24.43 12.64
C ASN A 130 -10.27 24.74 12.86
N PRO A 131 -9.68 25.68 12.14
CA PRO A 131 -8.25 25.99 12.26
C PRO A 131 -7.84 26.40 13.67
N LEU A 132 -8.73 27.10 14.41
CA LEU A 132 -8.46 27.56 15.78
C LEU A 132 -8.45 26.42 16.81
N HIS A 133 -9.18 25.33 16.56
CA HIS A 133 -9.27 24.19 17.46
C HIS A 133 -8.49 22.97 16.96
N TYR A 134 -7.75 23.11 15.85
CA TYR A 134 -6.99 22.03 15.23
C TYR A 134 -6.06 21.31 16.22
N ALA A 135 -5.23 22.07 16.93
CA ALA A 135 -4.28 21.53 17.91
C ALA A 135 -4.95 20.92 19.16
N THR A 136 -6.16 21.34 19.51
CA THR A 136 -6.90 20.79 20.64
C THR A 136 -7.63 19.49 20.30
N ILE A 137 -8.03 19.31 19.06
CA ILE A 137 -8.68 18.10 18.56
C ILE A 137 -7.64 17.02 18.24
N LEU A 138 -6.60 17.38 17.49
CA LEU A 138 -5.53 16.46 17.04
C LEU A 138 -4.35 16.50 18.02
N THR A 139 -4.59 16.12 19.25
CA THR A 139 -3.54 15.96 20.24
C THR A 139 -2.67 14.75 19.93
N HIS A 140 -1.43 14.73 20.42
CA HIS A 140 -0.53 13.59 20.27
C HIS A 140 -1.16 12.28 20.78
N SER A 141 -1.88 12.32 21.89
CA SER A 141 -2.62 11.16 22.43
C SER A 141 -3.72 10.67 21.47
N ALA A 142 -4.46 11.60 20.84
CA ALA A 142 -5.48 11.24 19.84
C ALA A 142 -4.86 10.55 18.63
N MET A 143 -3.74 11.05 18.12
CA MET A 143 -3.03 10.47 16.98
C MET A 143 -2.49 9.07 17.27
N VAL A 144 -1.92 8.85 18.46
CA VAL A 144 -1.47 7.51 18.90
C VAL A 144 -2.66 6.55 18.96
N LYS A 145 -3.80 6.97 19.49
CA LYS A 145 -5.03 6.14 19.53
C LYS A 145 -5.55 5.82 18.13
N VAL A 146 -5.56 6.79 17.22
CA VAL A 146 -5.97 6.59 15.82
C VAL A 146 -5.00 5.61 15.14
N GLY A 147 -3.69 5.78 15.31
CA GLY A 147 -2.69 4.86 14.78
C GLY A 147 -2.86 3.44 15.31
N ALA A 148 -3.04 3.28 16.62
CA ALA A 148 -3.30 1.97 17.23
C ALA A 148 -4.60 1.34 16.69
N ALA A 149 -5.67 2.12 16.53
CA ALA A 149 -6.92 1.63 15.97
C ALA A 149 -6.78 1.17 14.51
N ILE A 150 -6.02 1.90 13.70
CA ILE A 150 -5.70 1.51 12.32
C ILE A 150 -4.95 0.18 12.29
N LEU A 151 -3.92 0.00 13.12
CA LEU A 151 -3.14 -1.23 13.20
C LEU A 151 -3.98 -2.42 13.66
N VAL A 152 -4.75 -2.25 14.72
CA VAL A 152 -5.64 -3.32 15.24
C VAL A 152 -6.68 -3.70 14.19
N ARG A 153 -7.30 -2.73 13.52
CA ARG A 153 -8.25 -2.99 12.43
C ARG A 153 -7.61 -3.75 11.28
N ALA A 154 -6.42 -3.34 10.85
CA ALA A 154 -5.71 -4.00 9.76
C ALA A 154 -5.39 -5.46 10.07
N VAL A 155 -4.95 -5.76 11.29
CA VAL A 155 -4.69 -7.13 11.75
C VAL A 155 -5.98 -7.95 11.81
N LEU A 156 -7.04 -7.41 12.43
CA LEU A 156 -8.31 -8.14 12.61
C LEU A 156 -8.98 -8.48 11.27
N LEU A 157 -8.97 -7.57 10.30
CA LEU A 157 -9.54 -7.79 8.98
C LEU A 157 -8.73 -8.77 8.13
N ASN A 158 -7.43 -8.85 8.37
CA ASN A 158 -6.52 -9.68 7.57
C ASN A 158 -6.29 -11.09 8.15
N LEU A 159 -6.32 -11.22 9.47
CA LEU A 159 -6.02 -12.48 10.17
C LEU A 159 -6.85 -13.70 9.74
N PRO A 160 -8.16 -13.57 9.43
CA PRO A 160 -8.94 -14.72 8.95
C PRO A 160 -8.41 -15.34 7.64
N GLY A 161 -7.80 -14.55 6.76
CA GLY A 161 -7.28 -15.02 5.47
C GLY A 161 -6.27 -16.16 5.61
N PRO A 162 -5.12 -15.96 6.30
CA PRO A 162 -4.15 -17.03 6.58
C PRO A 162 -4.73 -18.26 7.24
N ILE A 163 -5.59 -18.07 8.26
CA ILE A 163 -6.21 -19.17 9.00
C ILE A 163 -7.09 -20.04 8.10
N LEU A 164 -7.84 -19.40 7.21
CA LEU A 164 -8.71 -20.11 6.28
C LEU A 164 -7.93 -20.77 5.14
N LEU A 165 -6.82 -20.19 4.70
CA LEU A 165 -5.95 -20.78 3.68
C LEU A 165 -5.30 -22.08 4.15
N GLN A 166 -4.92 -22.19 5.43
CA GLN A 166 -4.38 -23.41 6.01
C GLN A 166 -5.35 -24.60 5.97
N ARG A 167 -6.66 -24.35 5.81
CA ARG A 167 -7.70 -25.39 5.70
C ARG A 167 -7.95 -25.84 4.26
N LEU A 168 -7.34 -25.18 3.29
CA LEU A 168 -7.51 -25.53 1.88
C LEU A 168 -6.48 -26.59 1.46
N LEU A 169 -6.89 -27.41 0.50
CA LEU A 169 -6.01 -28.40 -0.13
C LEU A 169 -5.49 -27.82 -1.44
N PHE A 170 -4.21 -28.03 -1.71
CA PHE A 170 -3.53 -27.52 -2.89
C PHE A 170 -2.83 -28.66 -3.66
N PRO A 171 -2.60 -28.53 -4.98
CA PRO A 171 -1.67 -29.37 -5.71
C PRO A 171 -0.26 -29.24 -5.14
N GLN A 172 0.58 -30.28 -5.25
CA GLN A 172 1.95 -30.27 -4.74
C GLN A 172 2.78 -29.09 -5.29
N ILE A 173 2.62 -28.80 -6.59
CA ILE A 173 3.24 -27.65 -7.26
C ILE A 173 2.14 -26.86 -7.93
N SER A 174 2.09 -25.56 -7.64
CA SER A 174 1.12 -24.65 -8.21
C SER A 174 1.80 -23.44 -8.83
N ILE A 175 1.39 -23.04 -10.03
CA ILE A 175 1.97 -21.91 -10.75
C ILE A 175 1.18 -20.65 -10.46
N LEU A 176 1.88 -19.62 -9.96
CA LEU A 176 1.36 -18.29 -9.73
C LEU A 176 1.88 -17.32 -10.80
N SER A 177 0.97 -16.75 -11.60
CA SER A 177 1.30 -15.76 -12.63
C SER A 177 1.44 -14.35 -12.06
N HIS A 178 2.14 -14.21 -10.93
CA HIS A 178 2.40 -12.94 -10.24
C HIS A 178 3.83 -12.88 -9.72
N CYS A 179 4.26 -11.70 -9.25
CA CYS A 179 5.60 -11.47 -8.67
C CYS A 179 5.65 -11.74 -7.16
N TYR A 180 4.50 -11.95 -6.52
CA TYR A 180 4.30 -12.18 -5.09
C TYR A 180 2.98 -12.87 -4.84
N CYS A 181 2.78 -13.39 -3.61
CA CYS A 181 1.60 -14.13 -3.23
C CYS A 181 0.44 -13.20 -2.87
N LEU A 182 -0.71 -13.35 -3.54
CA LEU A 182 -1.94 -12.62 -3.24
C LEU A 182 -3.06 -13.58 -2.84
N HIS A 183 -3.93 -13.14 -1.94
CA HIS A 183 -5.03 -13.97 -1.41
C HIS A 183 -5.93 -14.56 -2.51
N CYS A 184 -6.36 -13.74 -3.47
CA CYS A 184 -7.26 -14.18 -4.54
C CYS A 184 -6.62 -15.26 -5.42
N ASP A 185 -5.31 -15.15 -5.70
CA ASP A 185 -4.57 -16.09 -6.54
C ASP A 185 -4.37 -17.42 -5.82
N LEU A 186 -4.03 -17.38 -4.51
CA LEU A 186 -3.92 -18.59 -3.69
C LEU A 186 -5.25 -19.33 -3.60
N VAL A 187 -6.33 -18.61 -3.32
CA VAL A 187 -7.68 -19.21 -3.26
C VAL A 187 -8.10 -19.80 -4.60
N ALA A 188 -7.69 -19.20 -5.73
CA ALA A 188 -8.00 -19.69 -7.07
C ALA A 188 -7.31 -21.02 -7.41
N LEU A 189 -6.17 -21.32 -6.78
CA LEU A 189 -5.40 -22.57 -6.98
C LEU A 189 -5.83 -23.71 -6.07
N ALA A 190 -6.68 -23.45 -5.09
CA ALA A 190 -7.13 -24.47 -4.14
C ALA A 190 -8.06 -25.48 -4.78
N CYS A 191 -7.92 -26.74 -4.38
CA CYS A 191 -8.73 -27.88 -4.81
C CYS A 191 -10.02 -28.05 -4.02
N SER A 192 -10.13 -27.44 -2.86
CA SER A 192 -11.26 -27.56 -1.95
C SER A 192 -12.27 -26.41 -2.14
N ASN A 193 -13.37 -26.46 -1.36
CA ASN A 193 -14.40 -25.41 -1.43
C ASN A 193 -13.88 -24.07 -0.91
N THR A 194 -13.82 -23.08 -1.77
CA THR A 194 -13.24 -21.74 -1.49
C THR A 194 -14.29 -20.66 -1.18
N ARG A 195 -15.58 -21.02 -1.04
CA ARG A 195 -16.67 -20.04 -0.84
C ARG A 195 -16.44 -19.16 0.39
N VAL A 196 -16.06 -19.76 1.52
CA VAL A 196 -15.81 -19.03 2.76
C VAL A 196 -14.62 -18.07 2.61
N ASN A 197 -13.52 -18.54 2.00
CA ASN A 197 -12.32 -17.72 1.73
C ASN A 197 -12.65 -16.53 0.83
N ASN A 198 -13.42 -16.74 -0.23
CA ASN A 198 -13.85 -15.69 -1.14
C ASN A 198 -14.78 -14.68 -0.44
N LEU A 199 -15.70 -15.14 0.41
CA LEU A 199 -16.59 -14.26 1.18
C LEU A 199 -15.80 -13.42 2.19
N VAL A 200 -14.92 -14.04 2.96
CA VAL A 200 -14.07 -13.34 3.94
C VAL A 200 -13.17 -12.32 3.25
N GLY A 201 -12.54 -12.69 2.14
CA GLY A 201 -11.72 -11.74 1.36
C GLY A 201 -12.55 -10.57 0.82
N LEU A 202 -13.81 -10.81 0.39
CA LEU A 202 -14.71 -9.74 -0.05
C LEU A 202 -15.09 -8.80 1.09
N VAL A 203 -15.49 -9.38 2.23
CA VAL A 203 -15.89 -8.61 3.43
C VAL A 203 -14.70 -7.75 3.91
N SER A 204 -13.49 -8.31 3.97
CA SER A 204 -12.29 -7.57 4.38
C SER A 204 -12.00 -6.39 3.45
N ILE A 205 -12.13 -6.56 2.13
CA ILE A 205 -11.96 -5.48 1.16
C ILE A 205 -13.05 -4.42 1.30
N LEU A 206 -14.30 -4.82 1.46
CA LEU A 206 -15.41 -3.87 1.61
C LEU A 206 -15.31 -3.05 2.91
N LEU A 207 -14.95 -3.69 4.02
CA LEU A 207 -14.81 -3.04 5.32
C LEU A 207 -13.54 -2.19 5.45
N SER A 208 -12.51 -2.44 4.64
CA SER A 208 -11.31 -1.61 4.60
C SER A 208 -11.37 -0.61 3.42
N LEU A 209 -11.11 -1.08 2.22
CA LEU A 209 -10.98 -0.20 1.05
C LEU A 209 -12.30 0.44 0.63
N GLY A 210 -13.42 -0.30 0.69
CA GLY A 210 -14.74 0.20 0.29
C GLY A 210 -15.24 1.28 1.24
N LEU A 211 -15.22 1.01 2.54
CA LEU A 211 -15.65 1.98 3.55
C LEU A 211 -14.73 3.19 3.60
N ASP A 212 -13.40 2.97 3.63
CA ASP A 212 -12.43 4.06 3.70
C ASP A 212 -12.53 4.97 2.47
N SER A 213 -12.60 4.41 1.26
CA SER A 213 -12.76 5.22 0.04
C SER A 213 -14.05 6.03 0.04
N SER A 214 -15.16 5.46 0.51
CA SER A 214 -16.44 6.16 0.61
C SER A 214 -16.37 7.33 1.60
N LEU A 215 -15.74 7.14 2.75
CA LEU A 215 -15.54 8.18 3.75
C LEU A 215 -14.56 9.27 3.27
N ILE A 216 -13.51 8.90 2.54
CA ILE A 216 -12.59 9.85 1.91
C ILE A 216 -13.34 10.69 0.87
N MET A 217 -14.12 10.07 0.00
CA MET A 217 -14.92 10.81 -1.01
C MET A 217 -15.91 11.77 -0.37
N LEU A 218 -16.59 11.35 0.70
CA LEU A 218 -17.47 12.24 1.48
C LEU A 218 -16.67 13.41 2.08
N SER A 219 -15.50 13.12 2.65
CA SER A 219 -14.60 14.14 3.20
C SER A 219 -14.22 15.18 2.15
N TYR A 220 -13.87 14.73 0.94
CA TYR A 220 -13.54 15.64 -0.16
C TYR A 220 -14.72 16.46 -0.67
N ALA A 221 -15.93 15.90 -0.68
CA ALA A 221 -17.13 16.66 -1.01
C ALA A 221 -17.35 17.83 -0.03
N LEU A 222 -17.18 17.57 1.26
CA LEU A 222 -17.29 18.59 2.32
C LEU A 222 -16.15 19.63 2.25
N ILE A 223 -14.90 19.18 2.04
CA ILE A 223 -13.76 20.08 1.85
C ILE A 223 -13.99 21.01 0.66
N LEU A 224 -14.39 20.46 -0.49
CA LEU A 224 -14.61 21.25 -1.70
C LEU A 224 -15.70 22.31 -1.49
N GLN A 225 -16.81 21.95 -0.84
CA GLN A 225 -17.88 22.88 -0.50
C GLN A 225 -17.37 24.04 0.37
N THR A 226 -16.53 23.73 1.37
CA THR A 226 -15.97 24.75 2.27
C THR A 226 -14.95 25.63 1.55
N VAL A 227 -14.05 25.04 0.77
CA VAL A 227 -12.98 25.75 0.04
C VAL A 227 -13.56 26.69 -1.01
N LEU A 228 -14.64 26.30 -1.68
CA LEU A 228 -15.35 27.18 -2.65
C LEU A 228 -15.96 28.41 -1.96
N GLY A 229 -16.29 28.33 -0.68
CA GLY A 229 -16.77 29.44 0.15
C GLY A 229 -15.70 30.41 0.65
N ILE A 230 -14.39 30.10 0.49
CA ILE A 230 -13.29 30.98 0.92
C ILE A 230 -13.25 32.23 0.03
N ALA A 231 -13.35 33.41 0.66
CA ALA A 231 -13.38 34.69 -0.04
C ALA A 231 -12.03 35.06 -0.69
N SER A 232 -10.92 34.73 -0.05
CA SER A 232 -9.56 35.02 -0.54
C SER A 232 -9.13 34.05 -1.64
N PRO A 233 -8.89 34.48 -2.89
CA PRO A 233 -8.45 33.59 -3.98
C PRO A 233 -7.11 32.89 -3.68
N GLY A 234 -6.18 33.59 -2.99
CA GLY A 234 -4.87 33.05 -2.64
C GLY A 234 -4.93 31.90 -1.64
N GLU A 235 -5.75 32.06 -0.59
CA GLU A 235 -5.98 31.01 0.42
C GLU A 235 -6.73 29.82 -0.18
N ARG A 236 -7.73 30.09 -1.02
CA ARG A 236 -8.46 29.07 -1.75
C ARG A 236 -7.53 28.23 -2.63
N LEU A 237 -6.63 28.86 -3.38
CA LEU A 237 -5.66 28.15 -4.24
C LEU A 237 -4.69 27.30 -3.41
N LYS A 238 -4.23 27.81 -2.26
CA LYS A 238 -3.36 27.07 -1.35
C LYS A 238 -4.05 25.83 -0.79
N ALA A 239 -5.29 25.96 -0.34
CA ALA A 239 -6.11 24.84 0.15
C ALA A 239 -6.34 23.80 -0.95
N LEU A 240 -6.73 24.22 -2.17
CA LEU A 240 -6.91 23.33 -3.32
C LEU A 240 -5.63 22.56 -3.67
N ASN A 241 -4.47 23.21 -3.68
CA ASN A 241 -3.20 22.54 -3.97
C ASN A 241 -2.88 21.41 -2.98
N THR A 242 -3.19 21.60 -1.71
CA THR A 242 -3.01 20.56 -0.69
C THR A 242 -3.98 19.39 -0.92
N CYS A 243 -5.25 19.72 -1.17
CA CYS A 243 -6.29 18.72 -1.45
C CYS A 243 -5.98 17.89 -2.72
N VAL A 244 -5.57 18.54 -3.80
CA VAL A 244 -5.23 17.87 -5.07
C VAL A 244 -4.10 16.86 -4.88
N SER A 245 -3.09 17.21 -4.11
CA SER A 245 -1.93 16.32 -3.86
C SER A 245 -2.35 15.04 -3.14
N HIS A 246 -3.14 15.18 -2.06
CA HIS A 246 -3.66 14.03 -1.34
C HIS A 246 -4.64 13.22 -2.21
N LEU A 247 -5.51 13.89 -2.98
CA LEU A 247 -6.43 13.22 -3.90
C LEU A 247 -5.70 12.40 -4.98
N CYS A 248 -4.59 12.91 -5.52
CA CYS A 248 -3.76 12.15 -6.47
C CYS A 248 -3.25 10.85 -5.85
N ILE A 249 -2.76 10.89 -4.60
CA ILE A 249 -2.28 9.70 -3.88
C ILE A 249 -3.44 8.73 -3.63
N VAL A 250 -4.59 9.23 -3.18
CA VAL A 250 -5.80 8.43 -2.98
C VAL A 250 -6.21 7.72 -4.27
N LEU A 251 -6.21 8.42 -5.41
CA LEU A 251 -6.54 7.81 -6.71
C LEU A 251 -5.52 6.74 -7.12
N ILE A 252 -4.21 7.01 -6.97
CA ILE A 252 -3.15 6.05 -7.28
C ILE A 252 -3.24 4.82 -6.38
N PHE A 253 -3.68 4.99 -5.13
CA PHE A 253 -3.90 3.89 -4.19
C PHE A 253 -5.12 3.05 -4.53
N TYR A 254 -6.30 3.68 -4.67
CA TYR A 254 -7.56 2.94 -4.76
C TYR A 254 -7.87 2.41 -6.17
N LEU A 255 -7.55 3.14 -7.25
CA LEU A 255 -7.91 2.73 -8.61
C LEU A 255 -7.29 1.39 -9.02
N PRO A 256 -5.97 1.17 -8.87
CA PRO A 256 -5.36 -0.12 -9.23
C PRO A 256 -5.88 -1.27 -8.35
N LYS A 257 -6.10 -1.01 -7.06
CA LYS A 257 -6.56 -2.03 -6.11
C LYS A 257 -8.00 -2.45 -6.36
N LEU A 258 -8.88 -1.49 -6.59
CA LEU A 258 -10.27 -1.77 -6.96
C LEU A 258 -10.35 -2.46 -8.32
N GLY A 259 -9.57 -1.98 -9.31
CA GLY A 259 -9.46 -2.61 -10.62
C GLY A 259 -9.02 -4.07 -10.53
N LEU A 260 -7.98 -4.34 -9.74
CA LEU A 260 -7.50 -5.70 -9.49
C LEU A 260 -8.58 -6.58 -8.83
N SER A 261 -9.28 -6.03 -7.83
CA SER A 261 -10.35 -6.75 -7.12
C SER A 261 -11.54 -7.09 -8.03
N VAL A 262 -11.92 -6.20 -8.92
CA VAL A 262 -12.98 -6.42 -9.92
C VAL A 262 -12.53 -7.46 -10.94
N LEU A 263 -11.31 -7.31 -11.47
CA LEU A 263 -10.77 -8.21 -12.49
C LEU A 263 -10.73 -9.67 -12.01
N HIS A 264 -10.30 -9.92 -10.77
CA HIS A 264 -10.30 -11.27 -10.19
C HIS A 264 -11.70 -11.87 -10.00
N ARG A 265 -12.76 -11.06 -9.93
CA ARG A 265 -14.13 -11.54 -9.68
C ARG A 265 -14.95 -11.73 -10.96
N VAL A 266 -14.77 -10.84 -11.94
CA VAL A 266 -15.57 -10.81 -13.16
C VAL A 266 -14.95 -11.73 -14.23
N GLU A 267 -13.63 -11.69 -14.39
CA GLU A 267 -12.94 -12.42 -15.46
C GLU A 267 -11.73 -13.19 -14.93
N LYS A 268 -12.00 -14.29 -14.30
CA LYS A 268 -11.04 -15.10 -13.54
C LYS A 268 -9.72 -15.46 -14.24
N HIS A 269 -9.64 -15.41 -15.58
CA HIS A 269 -8.45 -15.83 -16.36
C HIS A 269 -8.22 -15.07 -17.67
N SER A 270 -9.04 -14.07 -18.01
CA SER A 270 -8.99 -13.45 -19.35
C SER A 270 -7.82 -12.47 -19.56
N TYR A 271 -7.34 -11.82 -18.49
CA TYR A 271 -6.29 -10.79 -18.62
C TYR A 271 -5.20 -10.88 -17.54
N PRO A 272 -4.40 -11.96 -17.50
CA PRO A 272 -3.39 -12.13 -16.46
C PRO A 272 -2.30 -11.03 -16.48
N ALA A 273 -1.93 -10.54 -17.67
CA ALA A 273 -0.97 -9.45 -17.79
C ALA A 273 -1.47 -8.15 -17.18
N LEU A 274 -2.76 -7.83 -17.35
CA LEU A 274 -3.37 -6.64 -16.74
C LEU A 274 -3.43 -6.76 -15.22
N ALA A 275 -3.74 -7.94 -14.68
CA ALA A 275 -3.75 -8.19 -13.25
C ALA A 275 -2.37 -7.99 -12.63
N VAL A 276 -1.32 -8.53 -13.24
CA VAL A 276 0.07 -8.34 -12.81
C VAL A 276 0.48 -6.87 -12.91
N PHE A 277 0.10 -6.17 -13.98
CA PHE A 277 0.37 -4.74 -14.14
C PHE A 277 -0.29 -3.91 -13.04
N MET A 278 -1.59 -4.11 -12.79
CA MET A 278 -2.33 -3.39 -11.74
C MET A 278 -1.76 -3.66 -10.34
N ALA A 279 -1.38 -4.91 -10.07
CA ALA A 279 -0.74 -5.28 -8.81
C ALA A 279 0.61 -4.57 -8.63
N ASN A 280 1.47 -4.53 -9.65
CA ASN A 280 2.75 -3.83 -9.57
C ASN A 280 2.57 -2.31 -9.48
N LEU A 281 1.58 -1.74 -10.17
CA LEU A 281 1.24 -0.33 -10.04
C LEU A 281 0.88 0.02 -8.58
N HIS A 282 0.13 -0.84 -7.91
CA HIS A 282 -0.26 -0.65 -6.52
C HIS A 282 0.89 -0.90 -5.54
N PHE A 283 1.61 -2.02 -5.66
CA PHE A 283 2.57 -2.44 -4.62
C PHE A 283 4.00 -1.92 -4.82
N VAL A 284 4.34 -1.44 -6.02
CA VAL A 284 5.69 -0.96 -6.37
C VAL A 284 5.69 0.54 -6.64
N VAL A 285 4.75 1.00 -7.49
CA VAL A 285 4.74 2.42 -7.90
C VAL A 285 4.18 3.32 -6.80
N LEU A 286 3.21 2.85 -6.02
CA LEU A 286 2.60 3.65 -4.96
C LEU A 286 3.62 4.09 -3.88
N PRO A 287 4.44 3.21 -3.25
CA PRO A 287 5.44 3.63 -2.27
C PRO A 287 6.46 4.63 -2.85
N PHE A 288 6.79 4.49 -4.13
CA PHE A 288 7.63 5.44 -4.84
C PHE A 288 6.96 6.80 -5.00
N MET A 289 5.70 6.83 -5.42
CA MET A 289 4.94 8.08 -5.60
C MET A 289 4.70 8.79 -4.27
N ASN A 290 4.41 8.05 -3.19
CA ASN A 290 4.29 8.60 -1.84
C ASN A 290 5.58 9.32 -1.44
N ALA A 291 6.73 8.67 -1.54
CA ALA A 291 8.02 9.26 -1.23
C ALA A 291 8.28 10.56 -2.03
N ILE A 292 8.04 10.54 -3.35
CA ILE A 292 8.27 11.71 -4.21
C ILE A 292 7.32 12.85 -3.88
N VAL A 293 6.01 12.57 -3.83
CA VAL A 293 4.99 13.61 -3.65
C VAL A 293 5.19 14.33 -2.32
N TYR A 294 5.46 13.59 -1.24
CA TYR A 294 5.66 14.20 0.06
C TYR A 294 7.02 14.88 0.21
N CYS A 295 8.08 14.38 -0.42
CA CYS A 295 9.36 15.09 -0.47
C CYS A 295 9.26 16.43 -1.22
N ILE A 296 8.53 16.47 -2.34
CA ILE A 296 8.40 17.69 -3.15
C ILE A 296 7.44 18.70 -2.52
N LYS A 297 6.31 18.22 -1.97
CA LYS A 297 5.24 19.09 -1.47
C LYS A 297 5.53 19.65 -0.09
N SER A 298 6.24 18.95 0.77
CA SER A 298 6.63 19.46 2.07
C SER A 298 7.89 20.31 1.98
N LYS A 299 7.72 21.65 1.98
CA LYS A 299 8.85 22.58 2.06
C LYS A 299 9.74 22.32 3.28
N GLN A 300 9.16 21.87 4.39
CA GLN A 300 9.87 21.58 5.64
C GLN A 300 10.73 20.33 5.50
N ILE A 301 10.24 19.26 4.87
CA ILE A 301 11.03 18.07 4.55
C ILE A 301 12.17 18.41 3.59
N CYS A 302 11.88 19.18 2.53
CA CYS A 302 12.89 19.64 1.57
C CYS A 302 13.97 20.51 2.23
N GLN A 303 13.59 21.45 3.09
CA GLN A 303 14.52 22.29 3.84
C GLN A 303 15.32 21.51 4.88
N GLY A 304 14.71 20.53 5.56
CA GLY A 304 15.39 19.63 6.48
C GLY A 304 16.49 18.82 5.80
N LEU A 305 16.21 18.31 4.59
CA LEU A 305 17.18 17.64 3.74
C LEU A 305 18.35 18.58 3.38
N LEU A 306 18.06 19.78 2.85
CA LEU A 306 19.07 20.73 2.42
C LEU A 306 19.98 21.18 3.57
N LYS A 307 19.41 21.48 4.74
CA LYS A 307 20.19 21.86 5.95
C LYS A 307 21.20 20.77 6.33
N ARG A 308 20.81 19.50 6.28
CA ARG A 308 21.71 18.39 6.64
C ARG A 308 22.79 18.13 5.61
N PHE A 309 22.49 18.32 4.32
CA PHE A 309 23.52 18.25 3.27
C PHE A 309 24.54 19.38 3.40
N GLN A 310 24.11 20.58 3.80
CA GLN A 310 25.00 21.72 4.03
C GLN A 310 25.86 21.51 5.28
N GLN A 311 25.29 21.01 6.38
CA GLN A 311 26.00 20.71 7.62
C GLN A 311 27.10 19.67 7.43
N LYS A 312 26.81 18.56 6.70
CA LYS A 312 27.83 17.57 6.34
C LYS A 312 28.98 18.11 5.48
N ARG A 313 28.74 19.13 4.65
CA ARG A 313 29.79 19.77 3.86
C ARG A 313 30.75 20.62 4.73
N VAL A 314 30.22 21.22 5.79
CA VAL A 314 31.03 22.01 6.74
C VAL A 314 31.86 21.12 7.65
N ASP A 315 31.34 19.97 8.05
CA ASP A 315 32.02 19.00 8.93
C ASP A 315 33.12 18.19 8.21
N VAL A 316 33.18 18.23 6.88
CA VAL A 316 34.17 17.51 6.04
C VAL A 316 35.23 18.47 5.43
N SER A 317 35.04 19.78 5.56
CA SER A 317 36.02 20.82 5.17
C SER A 317 36.84 21.28 6.36
#